data_2df3f2849f8eb2afd4f54669aaeee84f
#
_entry.id   2df3f2849f8eb2afd4f54669aaeee84f
#
_cell.length_a   1.000
_cell.length_b   1.000
_cell.length_c   1.000
_cell.angle_alpha   90.00
_cell.angle_beta   90.00
_cell.angle_gamma   90.00
#
_symmetry.space_group_name_H-M   'P 1'
#
loop_
_entity.id
_entity.type
_entity.pdbx_description
1 polymer ?
#
loop_
_entity_poly.entity_id
_entity_poly.type
_entity_poly.pdbx_seq_one_letter_code
_entity_poly.pdbx_strand_id
1 'polypeptide(L)'
;MGSSSSYTEEDFSTSAFDPSTFSVQELVKLAAPDFSIPQPFVRINQQPPSSSVTTPLPPTIDMSRLLLEDDHQNLELHMLHSTCQDWGIFQLVNHGVSSSLLEKLKHEVEEFYRLPLEEKLKYKIREGELEGYGRRMRADGKYDWVDTFNIITNPLHRRSPHLFPQLPPSLRSTMECYLSELQKLATKLIGFMGKALKIKEKEMMKLIDDGMQAVRMAYYPPCPQPESVMGLIPHSDMTLLTILHQLNGVDGLE
;
A
#
# COMPACT_ATOMS: atom_id res chain seq x y z
N MET A 1 -25.49 -16.41 21.65
CA MET A 1 -24.91 -17.64 21.12
C MET A 1 -24.38 -17.27 19.74
N GLY A 2 -23.11 -16.89 19.67
CA GLY A 2 -22.47 -16.54 18.41
C GLY A 2 -21.99 -17.81 17.74
N SER A 3 -22.46 -18.07 16.54
CA SER A 3 -21.89 -19.11 15.69
C SER A 3 -20.53 -18.65 15.16
N SER A 4 -19.46 -19.15 15.72
CA SER A 4 -18.15 -19.07 15.08
C SER A 4 -18.24 -19.89 13.78
N SER A 5 -18.26 -19.22 12.64
CA SER A 5 -18.10 -19.87 11.35
C SER A 5 -16.66 -20.38 11.26
N SER A 6 -16.47 -21.61 11.69
CA SER A 6 -15.24 -22.36 11.45
C SER A 6 -15.33 -22.92 10.01
N TYR A 7 -14.48 -22.41 9.13
CA TYR A 7 -14.32 -22.99 7.80
C TYR A 7 -13.74 -24.39 7.92
N THR A 8 -14.29 -25.36 7.16
CA THR A 8 -13.84 -26.74 7.14
C THR A 8 -13.01 -26.99 5.86
N GLU A 9 -12.21 -28.07 5.82
CA GLU A 9 -11.45 -28.48 4.64
C GLU A 9 -12.34 -28.67 3.39
N GLU A 10 -13.63 -28.99 3.57
CA GLU A 10 -14.59 -29.12 2.47
C GLU A 10 -14.91 -27.76 1.80
N ASP A 11 -14.76 -26.64 2.52
CA ASP A 11 -14.99 -25.30 1.98
C ASP A 11 -13.94 -24.93 0.91
N PHE A 12 -12.82 -25.63 0.86
CA PHE A 12 -11.73 -25.38 -0.09
C PHE A 12 -11.74 -26.25 -1.34
N SER A 13 -12.51 -27.34 -1.35
CA SER A 13 -12.42 -28.35 -2.42
C SER A 13 -13.34 -28.16 -3.60
N THR A 14 -14.43 -27.38 -3.51
CA THR A 14 -15.38 -27.22 -4.61
C THR A 14 -16.14 -25.89 -4.53
N SER A 15 -16.36 -25.25 -5.67
CA SER A 15 -17.34 -24.20 -6.04
C SER A 15 -17.84 -23.14 -5.02
N ALA A 16 -17.53 -23.25 -3.74
CA ALA A 16 -18.00 -22.35 -2.67
C ALA A 16 -16.90 -21.37 -2.19
N PHE A 17 -15.67 -21.45 -2.73
CA PHE A 17 -14.59 -20.53 -2.39
C PHE A 17 -14.87 -19.16 -3.01
N ASP A 18 -15.36 -18.22 -2.22
CA ASP A 18 -15.43 -16.81 -2.61
C ASP A 18 -14.14 -16.08 -2.15
N PRO A 19 -13.17 -15.93 -3.05
CA PRO A 19 -11.90 -15.29 -2.70
C PRO A 19 -12.05 -13.83 -2.30
N SER A 20 -13.20 -13.19 -2.55
CA SER A 20 -13.45 -11.80 -2.15
C SER A 20 -13.74 -11.66 -0.66
N THR A 21 -14.21 -12.74 -0.02
CA THR A 21 -14.53 -12.78 1.42
C THR A 21 -13.46 -13.47 2.25
N PHE A 22 -12.46 -14.09 1.61
CA PHE A 22 -11.35 -14.75 2.28
C PHE A 22 -10.21 -13.79 2.61
N SER A 23 -9.62 -13.96 3.79
CA SER A 23 -8.39 -13.28 4.20
C SER A 23 -7.21 -14.23 4.05
N VAL A 24 -6.09 -13.77 3.45
CA VAL A 24 -4.85 -14.53 3.41
C VAL A 24 -4.34 -14.79 4.82
N GLN A 25 -4.55 -13.83 5.73
CA GLN A 25 -4.24 -13.98 7.14
C GLN A 25 -4.98 -15.17 7.77
N GLU A 26 -6.23 -15.40 7.41
CA GLU A 26 -7.00 -16.55 7.90
C GLU A 26 -6.54 -17.86 7.23
N LEU A 27 -6.18 -17.84 5.94
CA LEU A 27 -5.59 -19.01 5.28
C LEU A 27 -4.32 -19.48 5.99
N VAL A 28 -3.46 -18.56 6.38
CA VAL A 28 -2.21 -18.89 7.12
C VAL A 28 -2.51 -19.51 8.49
N LYS A 29 -3.56 -19.07 9.18
CA LYS A 29 -3.96 -19.67 10.47
C LYS A 29 -4.45 -21.11 10.34
N LEU A 30 -5.02 -21.45 9.18
CA LEU A 30 -5.50 -22.80 8.88
C LEU A 30 -4.42 -23.73 8.32
N ALA A 31 -3.21 -23.19 8.06
CA ALA A 31 -2.13 -23.94 7.45
C ALA A 31 -1.64 -25.08 8.38
N ALA A 32 -2.09 -26.29 8.11
CA ALA A 32 -1.59 -27.54 8.67
C ALA A 32 -0.33 -28.02 7.89
N PRO A 33 0.42 -29.02 8.36
CA PRO A 33 1.62 -29.49 7.64
C PRO A 33 1.38 -29.94 6.19
N ASP A 34 0.16 -30.34 5.85
CA ASP A 34 -0.30 -30.77 4.54
C ASP A 34 -1.11 -29.67 3.79
N PHE A 35 -1.13 -28.46 4.31
CA PHE A 35 -1.83 -27.34 3.69
C PHE A 35 -1.34 -27.08 2.27
N SER A 36 -2.27 -27.04 1.32
CA SER A 36 -2.02 -26.67 -0.06
C SER A 36 -2.59 -25.28 -0.33
N ILE A 37 -1.79 -24.42 -0.94
CA ILE A 37 -2.24 -23.09 -1.32
C ILE A 37 -3.37 -23.19 -2.35
N PRO A 38 -4.50 -22.49 -2.16
CA PRO A 38 -5.61 -22.52 -3.10
C PRO A 38 -5.19 -22.06 -4.51
N GLN A 39 -5.65 -22.79 -5.53
CA GLN A 39 -5.28 -22.58 -6.94
C GLN A 39 -5.36 -21.12 -7.44
N PRO A 40 -6.32 -20.29 -7.00
CA PRO A 40 -6.35 -18.88 -7.41
C PRO A 40 -5.15 -18.04 -6.98
N PHE A 41 -4.35 -18.50 -6.02
CA PHE A 41 -3.12 -17.82 -5.59
C PHE A 41 -1.87 -18.42 -6.23
N VAL A 42 -1.96 -19.65 -6.74
CA VAL A 42 -0.80 -20.37 -7.28
C VAL A 42 -0.36 -19.74 -8.61
N ARG A 43 0.90 -19.36 -8.68
CA ARG A 43 1.58 -18.86 -9.88
C ARG A 43 2.70 -19.84 -10.24
N ILE A 44 2.45 -20.66 -11.25
CA ILE A 44 3.42 -21.63 -11.76
C ILE A 44 4.47 -20.87 -12.59
N ASN A 45 5.75 -21.23 -12.46
CA ASN A 45 6.89 -20.69 -13.20
C ASN A 45 7.37 -19.27 -12.81
N GLN A 46 7.11 -18.83 -11.61
CA GLN A 46 7.83 -17.65 -11.11
C GLN A 46 9.19 -18.10 -10.58
N GLN A 47 10.25 -17.48 -11.07
CA GLN A 47 11.54 -17.64 -10.41
C GLN A 47 11.41 -16.96 -9.04
N PRO A 48 11.74 -17.68 -7.95
CA PRO A 48 11.84 -17.01 -6.66
C PRO A 48 12.84 -15.86 -6.79
N PRO A 49 12.64 -14.78 -6.05
CA PRO A 49 13.60 -13.69 -6.04
C PRO A 49 14.98 -14.27 -5.83
N SER A 50 15.92 -13.87 -6.66
CA SER A 50 17.30 -14.38 -6.59
C SER A 50 17.91 -13.83 -5.31
N SER A 51 17.99 -14.65 -4.29
CA SER A 51 18.63 -14.31 -2.99
C SER A 51 20.13 -13.98 -3.11
N SER A 52 20.70 -14.03 -4.31
CA SER A 52 22.13 -13.81 -4.59
C SER A 52 22.44 -12.51 -5.34
N VAL A 53 21.44 -11.78 -5.82
CA VAL A 53 21.66 -10.48 -6.46
C VAL A 53 21.51 -9.40 -5.41
N THR A 54 22.60 -8.76 -5.02
CA THR A 54 22.55 -7.49 -4.30
C THR A 54 21.92 -6.45 -5.23
N THR A 55 20.59 -6.34 -5.16
CA THR A 55 19.88 -5.27 -5.87
C THR A 55 20.37 -3.95 -5.29
N PRO A 56 20.89 -3.01 -6.11
CA PRO A 56 21.31 -1.72 -5.61
C PRO A 56 20.10 -1.03 -4.97
N LEU A 57 20.30 -0.43 -3.81
CA LEU A 57 19.25 0.32 -3.14
C LEU A 57 18.84 1.54 -3.97
N PRO A 58 17.55 1.89 -4.00
CA PRO A 58 17.10 3.12 -4.65
C PRO A 58 17.87 4.34 -4.11
N PRO A 59 18.20 5.34 -4.95
CA PRO A 59 18.86 6.55 -4.52
C PRO A 59 18.08 7.26 -3.40
N THR A 60 18.80 8.00 -2.57
CA THR A 60 18.21 8.76 -1.45
C THR A 60 18.15 10.24 -1.81
N ILE A 61 16.99 10.85 -1.64
CA ILE A 61 16.73 12.28 -1.79
C ILE A 61 16.52 12.88 -0.40
N ASP A 62 17.21 13.98 -0.11
CA ASP A 62 17.12 14.69 1.18
C ASP A 62 16.18 15.90 1.07
N MET A 63 15.01 15.77 1.70
CA MET A 63 14.00 16.84 1.69
C MET A 63 14.52 18.13 2.34
N SER A 64 15.40 18.04 3.34
CA SER A 64 15.94 19.22 3.98
C SER A 64 16.83 20.05 3.03
N ARG A 65 17.56 19.38 2.12
CA ARG A 65 18.37 20.05 1.09
C ARG A 65 17.50 20.67 -0.01
N LEU A 66 16.42 20.00 -0.39
CA LEU A 66 15.47 20.57 -1.34
C LEU A 66 14.80 21.86 -0.83
N LEU A 67 14.73 22.05 0.48
CA LEU A 67 14.13 23.22 1.12
C LEU A 67 15.12 24.39 1.29
N LEU A 68 16.42 24.20 1.03
CA LEU A 68 17.40 25.29 1.04
C LEU A 68 17.22 26.19 -0.20
N GLU A 69 17.71 27.44 -0.10
CA GLU A 69 17.71 28.39 -1.24
C GLU A 69 19.15 28.69 -1.67
N ASP A 70 19.96 27.62 -1.84
CA ASP A 70 21.38 27.72 -2.18
C ASP A 70 21.82 26.65 -3.20
N ASP A 71 23.14 26.50 -3.39
CA ASP A 71 23.69 25.51 -4.32
C ASP A 71 23.38 24.05 -3.93
N HIS A 72 23.14 23.78 -2.65
CA HIS A 72 22.72 22.44 -2.22
C HIS A 72 21.34 22.07 -2.75
N GLN A 73 20.41 23.04 -2.84
CA GLN A 73 19.12 22.80 -3.51
C GLN A 73 19.31 22.41 -4.97
N ASN A 74 20.18 23.13 -5.68
CA ASN A 74 20.42 22.86 -7.10
C ASN A 74 20.99 21.46 -7.33
N LEU A 75 21.90 21.01 -6.49
CA LEU A 75 22.45 19.66 -6.53
C LEU A 75 21.37 18.60 -6.25
N GLU A 76 20.55 18.82 -5.23
CA GLU A 76 19.50 17.89 -4.85
C GLU A 76 18.37 17.82 -5.90
N LEU A 77 18.03 18.95 -6.53
CA LEU A 77 17.09 19.00 -7.67
C LEU A 77 17.63 18.22 -8.89
N HIS A 78 18.94 18.32 -9.15
CA HIS A 78 19.57 17.54 -10.20
C HIS A 78 19.54 16.04 -9.88
N MET A 79 19.83 15.66 -8.64
CA MET A 79 19.69 14.26 -8.19
C MET A 79 18.24 13.78 -8.31
N LEU A 80 17.26 14.58 -7.88
CA LEU A 80 15.84 14.24 -8.01
C LEU A 80 15.48 14.01 -9.48
N HIS A 81 15.93 14.88 -10.38
CA HIS A 81 15.67 14.73 -11.82
C HIS A 81 16.24 13.42 -12.38
N SER A 82 17.54 13.17 -12.18
CA SER A 82 18.19 11.95 -12.68
C SER A 82 17.60 10.69 -12.05
N THR A 83 17.31 10.71 -10.76
CA THR A 83 16.70 9.57 -10.08
C THR A 83 15.29 9.27 -10.61
N CYS A 84 14.46 10.28 -10.84
CA CYS A 84 13.14 10.07 -11.43
C CYS A 84 13.25 9.53 -12.87
N GLN A 85 14.25 9.96 -13.65
CA GLN A 85 14.47 9.52 -15.02
C GLN A 85 14.97 8.08 -15.08
N ASP A 86 15.95 7.73 -14.24
CA ASP A 86 16.71 6.49 -14.38
C ASP A 86 16.13 5.34 -13.51
N TRP A 87 15.54 5.69 -12.36
CA TRP A 87 15.00 4.72 -11.39
C TRP A 87 13.49 4.75 -11.28
N GLY A 88 12.86 5.92 -11.38
CA GLY A 88 11.43 6.08 -11.12
C GLY A 88 11.02 5.92 -9.65
N ILE A 89 11.96 5.58 -8.76
CA ILE A 89 11.77 5.38 -7.33
C ILE A 89 12.95 5.94 -6.55
N PHE A 90 12.73 6.46 -5.35
CA PHE A 90 13.76 6.92 -4.42
C PHE A 90 13.33 6.79 -2.97
N GLN A 91 14.32 6.72 -2.08
CA GLN A 91 14.10 6.87 -0.65
C GLN A 91 14.08 8.36 -0.31
N LEU A 92 13.16 8.78 0.54
CA LEU A 92 13.06 10.17 1.00
C LEU A 92 13.44 10.25 2.47
N VAL A 93 14.45 11.08 2.79
CA VAL A 93 14.88 11.34 4.16
C VAL A 93 14.60 12.79 4.55
N ASN A 94 14.61 13.08 5.86
CA ASN A 94 14.36 14.42 6.41
C ASN A 94 13.05 15.06 5.92
N HIS A 95 12.05 14.21 5.67
CA HIS A 95 10.77 14.60 5.08
C HIS A 95 9.84 15.41 5.99
N GLY A 96 10.18 15.54 7.28
CA GLY A 96 9.48 16.39 8.25
C GLY A 96 8.19 15.80 8.83
N VAL A 97 7.73 14.64 8.39
CA VAL A 97 6.61 13.95 9.05
C VAL A 97 7.08 13.41 10.40
N SER A 98 6.30 13.68 11.45
CA SER A 98 6.66 13.32 12.83
C SER A 98 6.83 11.83 13.02
N SER A 99 7.96 11.39 13.59
CA SER A 99 8.20 9.98 13.93
C SER A 99 7.16 9.43 14.90
N SER A 100 6.67 10.22 15.83
CA SER A 100 5.62 9.80 16.76
C SER A 100 4.29 9.56 16.05
N LEU A 101 3.97 10.31 15.00
CA LEU A 101 2.80 10.07 14.15
C LEU A 101 2.95 8.79 13.34
N LEU A 102 4.14 8.54 12.79
CA LEU A 102 4.44 7.32 12.03
C LEU A 102 4.32 6.08 12.91
N GLU A 103 4.90 6.09 14.11
CA GLU A 103 4.80 4.97 15.06
C GLU A 103 3.35 4.75 15.54
N LYS A 104 2.61 5.83 15.78
CA LYS A 104 1.20 5.72 16.13
C LYS A 104 0.39 5.10 15.00
N LEU A 105 0.60 5.55 13.76
CA LEU A 105 -0.07 4.96 12.59
C LEU A 105 0.24 3.49 12.45
N LYS A 106 1.52 3.11 12.58
CA LYS A 106 1.95 1.71 12.56
C LYS A 106 1.15 0.87 13.55
N HIS A 107 1.11 1.30 14.80
CA HIS A 107 0.34 0.61 15.84
C HIS A 107 -1.14 0.47 15.47
N GLU A 108 -1.78 1.53 15.02
CA GLU A 108 -3.20 1.53 14.65
C GLU A 108 -3.51 0.63 13.46
N VAL A 109 -2.61 0.58 12.47
CA VAL A 109 -2.74 -0.32 11.30
C VAL A 109 -2.57 -1.78 11.74
N GLU A 110 -1.59 -2.06 12.60
CA GLU A 110 -1.40 -3.41 13.17
C GLU A 110 -2.64 -3.86 13.94
N GLU A 111 -3.21 -3.00 14.80
CA GLU A 111 -4.44 -3.29 15.54
C GLU A 111 -5.62 -3.54 14.59
N PHE A 112 -5.74 -2.77 13.50
CA PHE A 112 -6.78 -3.02 12.50
C PHE A 112 -6.65 -4.43 11.89
N TYR A 113 -5.44 -4.87 11.52
CA TYR A 113 -5.25 -6.21 10.96
C TYR A 113 -5.37 -7.34 11.99
N ARG A 114 -5.25 -7.03 13.30
CA ARG A 114 -5.55 -7.98 14.40
C ARG A 114 -7.03 -8.15 14.68
N LEU A 115 -7.89 -7.28 14.17
CA LEU A 115 -9.34 -7.44 14.33
C LEU A 115 -9.81 -8.81 13.80
N PRO A 116 -10.85 -9.39 14.38
CA PRO A 116 -11.52 -10.56 13.81
C PRO A 116 -11.93 -10.31 12.36
N LEU A 117 -11.94 -11.36 11.54
CA LEU A 117 -12.29 -11.23 10.13
C LEU A 117 -13.67 -10.58 9.94
N GLU A 118 -14.66 -10.96 10.74
CA GLU A 118 -16.01 -10.41 10.72
C GLU A 118 -16.06 -8.88 10.90
N GLU A 119 -15.16 -8.32 11.73
CA GLU A 119 -15.03 -6.88 11.91
C GLU A 119 -14.42 -6.21 10.68
N LYS A 120 -13.38 -6.82 10.09
CA LYS A 120 -12.77 -6.34 8.83
C LYS A 120 -13.73 -6.41 7.65
N LEU A 121 -14.55 -7.45 7.57
CA LEU A 121 -15.55 -7.63 6.51
C LEU A 121 -16.70 -6.61 6.56
N LYS A 122 -16.88 -5.86 7.63
CA LYS A 122 -17.78 -4.70 7.64
C LYS A 122 -17.39 -3.64 6.61
N TYR A 123 -16.12 -3.62 6.25
CA TYR A 123 -15.52 -2.72 5.25
C TYR A 123 -15.31 -3.41 3.90
N LYS A 124 -15.86 -4.58 3.65
CA LYS A 124 -15.61 -5.33 2.42
C LYS A 124 -15.89 -4.52 1.16
N ILE A 125 -15.12 -4.80 0.11
CA ILE A 125 -15.36 -4.26 -1.22
C ILE A 125 -16.77 -4.63 -1.65
N ARG A 126 -17.57 -3.65 -2.06
CA ARG A 126 -18.91 -3.88 -2.61
C ARG A 126 -18.84 -4.10 -4.11
N GLU A 127 -19.87 -4.73 -4.65
CA GLU A 127 -19.97 -4.95 -6.08
C GLU A 127 -19.91 -3.62 -6.86
N GLY A 128 -19.04 -3.56 -7.87
CA GLY A 128 -18.80 -2.34 -8.65
C GLY A 128 -17.90 -1.29 -7.99
N GLU A 129 -17.55 -1.42 -6.71
CA GLU A 129 -16.66 -0.48 -6.01
C GLU A 129 -15.19 -0.87 -6.10
N LEU A 130 -14.30 0.13 -6.02
CA LEU A 130 -12.84 -0.06 -5.99
C LEU A 130 -12.27 0.00 -4.58
N GLU A 131 -13.03 0.52 -3.63
CA GLU A 131 -12.65 0.75 -2.24
C GLU A 131 -13.16 -0.36 -1.34
N GLY A 132 -12.49 -0.55 -0.23
CA GLY A 132 -12.88 -1.50 0.80
C GLY A 132 -11.79 -2.48 1.17
N TYR A 133 -12.10 -3.32 2.16
CA TYR A 133 -11.27 -4.44 2.60
C TYR A 133 -11.49 -5.66 1.71
N GLY A 134 -10.40 -6.28 1.29
CA GLY A 134 -10.43 -7.47 0.45
C GLY A 134 -9.43 -7.37 -0.70
N ARG A 135 -9.63 -8.18 -1.72
CA ARG A 135 -8.73 -8.22 -2.88
C ARG A 135 -9.52 -8.38 -4.15
N ARG A 136 -8.87 -8.08 -5.24
CA ARG A 136 -9.44 -8.21 -6.58
C ARG A 136 -8.66 -9.24 -7.38
N MET A 137 -9.40 -9.98 -8.17
CA MET A 137 -8.81 -10.84 -9.17
C MET A 137 -8.07 -10.00 -10.20
N ARG A 138 -6.86 -10.39 -10.51
CA ARG A 138 -6.06 -9.80 -11.59
C ARG A 138 -6.58 -10.26 -12.95
N ALA A 139 -6.13 -9.60 -14.00
CA ALA A 139 -6.52 -9.93 -15.38
C ALA A 139 -6.13 -11.36 -15.79
N ASP A 140 -5.14 -11.96 -15.12
CA ASP A 140 -4.72 -13.34 -15.33
C ASP A 140 -5.57 -14.38 -14.57
N GLY A 141 -6.64 -13.94 -13.91
CA GLY A 141 -7.51 -14.81 -13.12
C GLY A 141 -6.93 -15.26 -11.78
N LYS A 142 -5.86 -14.62 -11.32
CA LYS A 142 -5.16 -14.94 -10.06
C LYS A 142 -5.32 -13.84 -9.03
N TYR A 143 -5.03 -14.17 -7.78
CA TYR A 143 -4.95 -13.24 -6.66
C TYR A 143 -3.49 -13.08 -6.19
N ASP A 144 -3.19 -11.90 -5.68
CA ASP A 144 -1.95 -11.64 -4.96
C ASP A 144 -2.08 -12.14 -3.51
N TRP A 145 -0.96 -12.59 -2.92
CA TRP A 145 -0.88 -13.08 -1.53
C TRP A 145 -0.79 -11.89 -0.57
N VAL A 146 -1.90 -11.20 -0.41
CA VAL A 146 -2.00 -9.97 0.40
C VAL A 146 -3.43 -9.74 0.85
N ASP A 147 -3.63 -9.21 2.04
CA ASP A 147 -4.89 -8.59 2.46
C ASP A 147 -4.78 -7.07 2.33
N THR A 148 -5.70 -6.45 1.61
CA THR A 148 -5.66 -5.00 1.37
C THR A 148 -6.90 -4.30 1.86
N PHE A 149 -6.71 -3.03 2.23
CA PHE A 149 -7.79 -2.10 2.47
C PHE A 149 -7.51 -0.80 1.73
N ASN A 150 -8.35 -0.47 0.76
CA ASN A 150 -8.19 0.69 -0.11
C ASN A 150 -9.30 1.70 0.17
N ILE A 151 -8.93 2.96 0.34
CA ILE A 151 -9.89 4.03 0.67
C ILE A 151 -9.49 5.31 -0.06
N ILE A 152 -10.45 5.98 -0.68
CA ILE A 152 -10.29 7.36 -1.14
C ILE A 152 -10.40 8.28 0.08
N THR A 153 -9.40 9.14 0.25
CA THR A 153 -9.27 9.99 1.43
C THR A 153 -9.47 11.47 1.11
N ASN A 154 -9.25 11.86 -0.14
CA ASN A 154 -9.44 13.23 -0.60
C ASN A 154 -9.88 13.26 -2.08
N PRO A 155 -10.70 14.20 -2.53
CA PRO A 155 -11.41 15.22 -1.73
C PRO A 155 -12.49 14.60 -0.82
N LEU A 156 -12.82 15.29 0.26
CA LEU A 156 -13.72 14.76 1.32
C LEU A 156 -15.08 14.29 0.80
N HIS A 157 -15.64 14.97 -0.21
CA HIS A 157 -16.92 14.61 -0.81
C HIS A 157 -16.90 13.28 -1.59
N ARG A 158 -15.71 12.75 -1.90
CA ARG A 158 -15.53 11.44 -2.54
C ARG A 158 -15.32 10.30 -1.55
N ARG A 159 -15.19 10.59 -0.25
CA ARG A 159 -15.07 9.54 0.77
C ARG A 159 -16.33 8.69 0.83
N SER A 160 -16.15 7.39 0.72
CA SER A 160 -17.25 6.44 0.90
C SER A 160 -17.76 6.45 2.34
N PRO A 161 -19.06 6.75 2.58
CA PRO A 161 -19.60 6.92 3.95
C PRO A 161 -19.51 5.67 4.82
N HIS A 162 -19.42 4.51 4.20
CA HIS A 162 -19.36 3.22 4.89
C HIS A 162 -17.91 2.74 5.15
N LEU A 163 -16.90 3.50 4.74
CA LEU A 163 -15.49 3.14 4.92
C LEU A 163 -14.81 4.08 5.92
N PHE A 164 -14.20 5.16 5.44
CA PHE A 164 -13.36 6.04 6.26
C PHE A 164 -14.06 6.55 7.54
N PRO A 165 -15.31 7.04 7.50
CA PRO A 165 -16.01 7.52 8.70
C PRO A 165 -16.32 6.41 9.71
N GLN A 166 -16.34 5.15 9.28
CA GLN A 166 -16.66 3.99 10.13
C GLN A 166 -15.41 3.33 10.74
N LEU A 167 -14.21 3.77 10.36
CA LEU A 167 -12.97 3.27 10.96
C LEU A 167 -12.97 3.40 12.48
N PRO A 168 -12.25 2.52 13.20
CA PRO A 168 -12.04 2.68 14.64
C PRO A 168 -11.60 4.12 14.95
N PRO A 169 -12.19 4.79 15.96
CA PRO A 169 -11.97 6.23 16.20
C PRO A 169 -10.49 6.63 16.30
N SER A 170 -9.67 5.79 16.93
CA SER A 170 -8.23 6.06 17.07
C SER A 170 -7.51 5.99 15.72
N LEU A 171 -7.73 4.92 14.94
CA LEU A 171 -7.18 4.78 13.60
C LEU A 171 -7.63 5.93 12.71
N ARG A 172 -8.91 6.27 12.71
CA ARG A 172 -9.45 7.38 11.91
C ARG A 172 -8.76 8.70 12.24
N SER A 173 -8.65 9.05 13.53
CA SER A 173 -8.02 10.29 13.98
C SER A 173 -6.53 10.34 13.57
N THR A 174 -5.81 9.24 13.76
CA THR A 174 -4.40 9.13 13.40
C THR A 174 -4.22 9.23 11.88
N MET A 175 -5.08 8.55 11.12
CA MET A 175 -5.08 8.58 9.66
C MET A 175 -5.36 9.99 9.11
N GLU A 176 -6.30 10.75 9.68
CA GLU A 176 -6.55 12.15 9.28
C GLU A 176 -5.29 13.01 9.43
N CYS A 177 -4.60 12.91 10.56
CA CYS A 177 -3.36 13.64 10.79
C CYS A 177 -2.29 13.23 9.78
N TYR A 178 -2.10 11.94 9.60
CA TYR A 178 -1.11 11.38 8.67
C TYR A 178 -1.37 11.81 7.22
N LEU A 179 -2.60 11.69 6.75
CA LEU A 179 -2.98 12.07 5.38
C LEU A 179 -2.78 13.56 5.12
N SER A 180 -3.07 14.41 6.11
CA SER A 180 -2.80 15.84 6.03
C SER A 180 -1.31 16.15 5.86
N GLU A 181 -0.44 15.48 6.63
CA GLU A 181 1.01 15.65 6.49
C GLU A 181 1.53 15.10 5.16
N LEU A 182 1.03 13.95 4.71
CA LEU A 182 1.42 13.39 3.41
C LEU A 182 0.96 14.24 2.24
N GLN A 183 -0.21 14.87 2.31
CA GLN A 183 -0.66 15.78 1.28
C GLN A 183 0.27 16.99 1.15
N LYS A 184 0.69 17.58 2.29
CA LYS A 184 1.67 18.67 2.30
C LYS A 184 3.01 18.23 1.70
N LEU A 185 3.48 17.04 2.09
CA LEU A 185 4.73 16.46 1.59
C LEU A 185 4.66 16.20 0.08
N ALA A 186 3.59 15.56 -0.40
CA ALA A 186 3.38 15.27 -1.82
C ALA A 186 3.32 16.57 -2.66
N THR A 187 2.60 17.59 -2.19
CA THR A 187 2.53 18.90 -2.87
C THR A 187 3.91 19.53 -3.01
N LYS A 188 4.73 19.51 -1.95
CA LYS A 188 6.11 20.01 -2.02
C LYS A 188 6.98 19.22 -2.99
N LEU A 189 6.92 17.88 -2.94
CA LEU A 189 7.68 17.01 -3.85
C LEU A 189 7.31 17.26 -5.30
N ILE A 190 6.02 17.33 -5.62
CA ILE A 190 5.54 17.65 -6.97
C ILE A 190 6.02 19.03 -7.42
N GLY A 191 6.05 20.03 -6.51
CA GLY A 191 6.64 21.32 -6.77
C GLY A 191 8.14 21.26 -7.13
N PHE A 192 8.92 20.46 -6.39
CA PHE A 192 10.34 20.24 -6.70
C PHE A 192 10.55 19.45 -8.00
N MET A 193 9.72 18.46 -8.29
CA MET A 193 9.73 17.76 -9.57
C MET A 193 9.46 18.74 -10.72
N GLY A 194 8.51 19.67 -10.54
CA GLY A 194 8.25 20.74 -11.51
C GLY A 194 9.46 21.66 -11.72
N LYS A 195 10.13 22.08 -10.63
CA LYS A 195 11.39 22.86 -10.72
C LYS A 195 12.48 22.07 -11.47
N ALA A 196 12.67 20.79 -11.15
CA ALA A 196 13.66 19.93 -11.80
C ALA A 196 13.39 19.77 -13.30
N LEU A 197 12.11 19.71 -13.70
CA LEU A 197 11.66 19.65 -15.10
C LEU A 197 11.57 21.03 -15.78
N LYS A 198 11.87 22.13 -15.08
CA LYS A 198 11.71 23.52 -15.55
C LYS A 198 10.28 23.85 -16.00
N ILE A 199 9.30 23.21 -15.40
CA ILE A 199 7.88 23.48 -15.60
C ILE A 199 7.45 24.60 -14.63
N LYS A 200 6.59 25.51 -15.11
CA LYS A 200 6.08 26.57 -14.25
C LYS A 200 5.24 25.98 -13.11
N GLU A 201 5.44 26.48 -11.90
CA GLU A 201 4.74 26.00 -10.70
C GLU A 201 3.21 25.95 -10.90
N LYS A 202 2.63 27.01 -11.50
CA LYS A 202 1.19 27.05 -11.81
C LYS A 202 0.71 25.89 -12.70
N GLU A 203 1.56 25.41 -13.60
CA GLU A 203 1.23 24.28 -14.49
C GLU A 203 1.30 22.96 -13.74
N MET A 204 2.31 22.79 -12.88
CA MET A 204 2.42 21.60 -12.00
C MET A 204 1.27 21.54 -11.00
N MET A 205 0.92 22.64 -10.36
CA MET A 205 -0.18 22.66 -9.38
C MET A 205 -1.53 22.31 -9.99
N LYS A 206 -1.78 22.63 -11.26
CA LYS A 206 -3.01 22.20 -11.95
C LYS A 206 -3.17 20.67 -12.03
N LEU A 207 -2.07 19.92 -12.03
CA LEU A 207 -2.12 18.44 -12.06
C LEU A 207 -2.67 17.84 -10.76
N ILE A 208 -2.66 18.61 -9.67
CA ILE A 208 -3.05 18.17 -8.33
C ILE A 208 -4.20 18.99 -7.73
N ASP A 209 -4.71 20.00 -8.46
CA ASP A 209 -5.74 20.94 -7.94
C ASP A 209 -7.03 20.20 -7.53
N ASP A 210 -7.47 19.24 -8.36
CA ASP A 210 -8.56 18.32 -8.04
C ASP A 210 -8.04 16.91 -7.68
N GLY A 211 -6.79 16.84 -7.22
CA GLY A 211 -6.07 15.59 -7.03
C GLY A 211 -6.74 14.64 -6.04
N MET A 212 -7.03 13.45 -6.51
CA MET A 212 -7.51 12.38 -5.67
C MET A 212 -6.37 11.83 -4.82
N GLN A 213 -6.57 11.76 -3.51
CA GLN A 213 -5.70 11.02 -2.59
C GLN A 213 -6.41 9.74 -2.17
N ALA A 214 -5.70 8.63 -2.23
CA ALA A 214 -6.16 7.36 -1.71
C ALA A 214 -5.08 6.76 -0.80
N VAL A 215 -5.49 5.96 0.16
CA VAL A 215 -4.59 5.15 0.97
C VAL A 215 -4.86 3.68 0.71
N ARG A 216 -3.79 2.91 0.62
CA ARG A 216 -3.83 1.46 0.61
C ARG A 216 -3.04 0.95 1.80
N MET A 217 -3.72 0.30 2.73
CA MET A 217 -3.07 -0.54 3.72
C MET A 217 -2.94 -1.94 3.15
N ALA A 218 -1.75 -2.53 3.24
CA ALA A 218 -1.46 -3.85 2.73
C ALA A 218 -0.77 -4.70 3.79
N TYR A 219 -1.29 -5.88 4.04
CA TYR A 219 -0.71 -6.86 4.95
C TYR A 219 -0.34 -8.14 4.17
N TYR A 220 0.91 -8.48 4.20
CA TYR A 220 1.49 -9.67 3.56
C TYR A 220 1.79 -10.72 4.63
N PRO A 221 0.89 -11.67 4.87
CA PRO A 221 1.14 -12.73 5.85
C PRO A 221 2.28 -13.63 5.39
N PRO A 222 3.06 -14.23 6.34
CA PRO A 222 4.03 -15.26 5.99
C PRO A 222 3.40 -16.36 5.13
N CYS A 223 4.06 -16.74 4.05
CA CYS A 223 3.55 -17.76 3.15
C CYS A 223 4.22 -19.12 3.45
N PRO A 224 3.47 -20.20 3.62
CA PRO A 224 4.05 -21.54 3.82
C PRO A 224 4.73 -22.11 2.56
N GLN A 225 4.39 -21.59 1.37
CA GLN A 225 4.96 -21.99 0.08
C GLN A 225 5.28 -20.73 -0.76
N PRO A 226 6.28 -19.93 -0.35
CA PRO A 226 6.53 -18.60 -0.95
C PRO A 226 6.89 -18.67 -2.43
N GLU A 227 7.50 -19.78 -2.88
CA GLU A 227 7.85 -20.01 -4.29
C GLU A 227 6.61 -20.16 -5.21
N SER A 228 5.45 -20.39 -4.65
CA SER A 228 4.22 -20.66 -5.40
C SER A 228 3.31 -19.44 -5.51
N VAL A 229 3.62 -18.32 -4.83
CA VAL A 229 2.75 -17.15 -4.77
C VAL A 229 3.52 -15.87 -5.06
N MET A 230 2.78 -14.78 -5.29
CA MET A 230 3.30 -13.43 -5.38
C MET A 230 2.53 -12.52 -4.43
N GLY A 231 3.24 -11.73 -3.64
CA GLY A 231 2.64 -10.72 -2.76
C GLY A 231 1.98 -9.60 -3.55
N LEU A 232 2.69 -9.10 -4.56
CA LEU A 232 2.21 -8.10 -5.51
C LEU A 232 2.97 -8.28 -6.82
N ILE A 233 2.26 -8.50 -7.91
CA ILE A 233 2.90 -8.65 -9.23
C ILE A 233 3.55 -7.33 -9.67
N PRO A 234 4.59 -7.37 -10.52
CA PRO A 234 5.12 -6.19 -11.19
C PRO A 234 4.00 -5.38 -11.86
N HIS A 235 3.94 -4.10 -11.59
CA HIS A 235 2.88 -3.22 -12.06
C HIS A 235 3.37 -1.78 -12.17
N SER A 236 2.59 -0.93 -12.78
CA SER A 236 2.70 0.52 -12.71
C SER A 236 1.51 1.11 -11.98
N ASP A 237 1.74 2.15 -11.19
CA ASP A 237 0.68 2.88 -10.53
C ASP A 237 0.01 3.86 -11.51
N MET A 238 -1.30 4.05 -11.34
CA MET A 238 -2.07 5.03 -12.11
C MET A 238 -2.00 6.44 -11.54
N THR A 239 -1.27 6.62 -10.44
CA THR A 239 -1.15 7.89 -9.72
C THR A 239 0.07 8.68 -10.18
N LEU A 240 0.02 10.01 -10.03
CA LEU A 240 1.15 10.89 -10.31
C LEU A 240 2.32 10.61 -9.36
N LEU A 241 2.03 10.35 -8.10
CA LEU A 241 3.01 10.05 -7.05
C LEU A 241 2.44 9.03 -6.07
N THR A 242 3.23 8.01 -5.75
CA THR A 242 2.95 7.07 -4.68
C THR A 242 3.99 7.24 -3.57
N ILE A 243 3.54 7.45 -2.34
CA ILE A 243 4.40 7.45 -1.15
C ILE A 243 4.20 6.12 -0.44
N LEU A 244 5.25 5.32 -0.40
CA LEU A 244 5.25 4.04 0.31
C LEU A 244 5.82 4.22 1.72
N HIS A 245 5.05 3.82 2.72
CA HIS A 245 5.48 3.76 4.11
C HIS A 245 5.53 2.30 4.56
N GLN A 246 6.73 1.76 4.66
CA GLN A 246 6.95 0.40 5.16
C GLN A 246 6.87 0.41 6.70
N LEU A 247 5.91 -0.35 7.25
CA LEU A 247 5.64 -0.36 8.69
C LEU A 247 6.50 -1.36 9.49
N ASN A 248 7.18 -2.27 8.81
CA ASN A 248 8.07 -3.25 9.42
C ASN A 248 9.45 -3.22 8.76
N GLY A 249 10.42 -3.89 9.36
CA GLY A 249 11.79 -3.97 8.84
C GLY A 249 12.03 -5.15 7.90
N VAL A 250 11.00 -5.69 7.28
CA VAL A 250 11.12 -6.83 6.35
C VAL A 250 11.22 -6.30 4.93
N ASP A 251 12.32 -6.60 4.25
CA ASP A 251 12.51 -6.26 2.84
C ASP A 251 11.51 -7.05 1.99
N GLY A 252 10.79 -6.35 1.11
CA GLY A 252 9.75 -6.97 0.28
C GLY A 252 9.49 -6.20 -1.01
N LEU A 253 10.25 -5.15 -1.26
CA LEU A 253 10.19 -4.38 -2.50
C LEU A 253 11.39 -4.78 -3.38
N GLU A 254 11.11 -5.25 -4.59
CA GLU A 254 12.10 -5.71 -5.56
C GLU A 254 11.96 -4.97 -6.89
#